data_c6980c5d8e61df3fcf82d5d4b5b4f3ac
#
_entry.id   c6980c5d8e61df3fcf82d5d4b5b4f3ac
#
_cell.length_a   1.000
_cell.length_b   1.000
_cell.length_c   1.000
_cell.angle_alpha   90.00
_cell.angle_beta   90.00
_cell.angle_gamma   90.00
#
_symmetry.space_group_name_H-M   'P 1'
#
loop_
_entity.id
_entity.type
_entity.pdbx_description
1 polymer ?
#
loop_
_entity_poly.entity_id
_entity_poly.type
_entity_poly.pdbx_seq_one_letter_code
_entity_poly.pdbx_strand_id
1 'polypeptide(L)'
;MVLAADDSRVARALIEQCLKELNLPFIMATDGLQAWNKLQQLSAEAEAEGKSVMDKVAMVLTDLEMPEMDGFTLTRKIKSSDKYKRLPVVIHSSLTGAANEDHVRSVGADGYVAKFAPSDLAAMLAKVLPA
;
A
#
# COMPACT_ATOMS: atom_id res chain seq x y z
N MET A 1 -0.16 8.10 -7.92
CA MET A 1 1.09 7.67 -7.24
C MET A 1 0.82 6.46 -6.35
N VAL A 2 1.88 5.77 -5.98
CA VAL A 2 1.82 4.66 -5.03
C VAL A 2 2.16 5.18 -3.63
N LEU A 3 1.31 4.89 -2.65
CA LEU A 3 1.62 5.18 -1.24
C LEU A 3 2.16 3.89 -0.64
N ALA A 4 3.44 3.88 -0.30
CA ALA A 4 4.13 2.69 0.22
C ALA A 4 4.52 2.89 1.68
N ALA A 5 4.35 1.86 2.50
CA ALA A 5 4.68 1.90 3.92
C ALA A 5 5.49 0.68 4.33
N ASP A 6 6.61 0.91 4.99
CA ASP A 6 7.46 -0.14 5.55
C ASP A 6 8.38 0.49 6.60
N ASP A 7 8.56 -0.17 7.73
CA ASP A 7 9.43 0.32 8.79
C ASP A 7 10.91 -0.02 8.57
N SER A 8 11.20 -0.93 7.64
CA SER A 8 12.56 -1.34 7.29
C SER A 8 13.16 -0.40 6.26
N ARG A 9 14.31 0.20 6.56
CA ARG A 9 15.04 1.03 5.61
C ARG A 9 15.45 0.25 4.36
N VAL A 10 15.88 -0.99 4.53
CA VAL A 10 16.29 -1.86 3.42
C VAL A 10 15.10 -2.16 2.52
N ALA A 11 13.96 -2.53 3.11
CA ALA A 11 12.75 -2.80 2.33
C ALA A 11 12.27 -1.55 1.59
N ARG A 12 12.28 -0.37 2.24
CA ARG A 12 11.91 0.88 1.57
C ARG A 12 12.80 1.17 0.38
N ALA A 13 14.11 0.95 0.51
CA ALA A 13 15.05 1.17 -0.59
C ALA A 13 14.76 0.25 -1.78
N LEU A 14 14.43 -1.02 -1.53
CA LEU A 14 14.10 -1.97 -2.58
C LEU A 14 12.78 -1.62 -3.26
N ILE A 15 11.78 -1.23 -2.50
CA ILE A 15 10.48 -0.79 -3.05
C ILE A 15 10.68 0.45 -3.92
N GLU A 16 11.41 1.43 -3.41
CA GLU A 16 11.71 2.66 -4.14
C GLU A 16 12.39 2.38 -5.47
N GLN A 17 13.40 1.50 -5.45
CA GLN A 17 14.10 1.10 -6.67
C GLN A 17 13.14 0.47 -7.69
N CYS A 18 12.29 -0.45 -7.23
CA CYS A 18 11.30 -1.10 -8.07
C CYS A 18 10.34 -0.10 -8.71
N LEU A 19 9.82 0.84 -7.91
CA LEU A 19 8.89 1.84 -8.40
C LEU A 19 9.54 2.81 -9.39
N LYS A 20 10.79 3.18 -9.14
CA LYS A 20 11.56 4.02 -10.07
C LYS A 20 11.81 3.32 -11.40
N GLU A 21 12.15 2.05 -11.36
CA GLU A 21 12.37 1.25 -12.59
C GLU A 21 11.10 1.13 -13.43
N LEU A 22 9.94 1.12 -12.77
CA LEU A 22 8.64 1.09 -13.43
C LEU A 22 8.10 2.47 -13.79
N ASN A 23 8.86 3.52 -13.52
CA ASN A 23 8.47 4.92 -13.73
C ASN A 23 7.17 5.30 -13.01
N LEU A 24 6.98 4.76 -11.81
CA LEU A 24 5.79 5.03 -10.99
C LEU A 24 6.13 6.07 -9.91
N PRO A 25 5.39 7.18 -9.85
CA PRO A 25 5.56 8.13 -8.75
C PRO A 25 5.07 7.51 -7.44
N PHE A 26 5.71 7.88 -6.34
CA PHE A 26 5.42 7.28 -5.04
C PHE A 26 5.67 8.24 -3.88
N ILE A 27 5.06 7.91 -2.73
CA ILE A 27 5.36 8.51 -1.44
C ILE A 27 5.65 7.37 -0.48
N MET A 28 6.71 7.50 0.32
CA MET A 28 7.10 6.49 1.31
C MET A 28 6.67 6.92 2.71
N ALA A 29 6.12 5.97 3.47
CA ALA A 29 5.81 6.13 4.88
C ALA A 29 6.60 5.09 5.68
N THR A 30 6.92 5.41 6.93
CA THR A 30 7.74 4.53 7.77
C THR A 30 6.93 3.61 8.68
N ASP A 31 5.63 3.85 8.79
CA ASP A 31 4.70 2.98 9.54
C ASP A 31 3.27 3.20 9.04
N GLY A 32 2.36 2.39 9.57
CA GLY A 32 0.96 2.44 9.14
C GLY A 32 0.23 3.71 9.55
N LEU A 33 0.56 4.27 10.70
CA LEU A 33 -0.05 5.52 11.15
C LEU A 33 0.36 6.67 10.24
N GLN A 34 1.64 6.74 9.88
CA GLN A 34 2.14 7.75 8.96
C GLN A 34 1.48 7.60 7.58
N ALA A 35 1.33 6.35 7.11
CA ALA A 35 0.64 6.09 5.84
C ALA A 35 -0.82 6.55 5.89
N TRP A 36 -1.54 6.25 6.98
CA TRP A 36 -2.91 6.67 7.17
C TRP A 36 -3.04 8.20 7.16
N ASN A 37 -2.16 8.89 7.87
CA ASN A 37 -2.16 10.35 7.92
C ASN A 37 -1.85 10.96 6.56
N LYS A 38 -0.91 10.38 5.80
CA LYS A 38 -0.60 10.81 4.43
C LYS A 38 -1.81 10.64 3.51
N LEU A 39 -2.50 9.51 3.63
CA LEU A 39 -3.69 9.25 2.82
C LEU A 39 -4.78 10.29 3.10
N GLN A 40 -5.02 10.62 4.36
CA GLN A 40 -5.99 11.63 4.73
C GLN A 40 -5.60 13.02 4.20
N GLN A 41 -4.30 13.36 4.27
CA GLN A 41 -3.80 14.62 3.74
C GLN A 41 -4.01 14.71 2.22
N LEU A 42 -3.65 13.66 1.50
CA LEU A 42 -3.82 13.61 0.04
C LEU A 42 -5.30 13.66 -0.35
N SER A 43 -6.16 13.03 0.44
CA SER A 43 -7.60 13.08 0.23
C SER A 43 -8.15 14.50 0.39
N ALA A 44 -7.71 15.21 1.44
CA ALA A 44 -8.13 16.59 1.67
C ALA A 44 -7.66 17.52 0.55
N GLU A 45 -6.43 17.34 0.07
CA GLU A 45 -5.89 18.09 -1.05
C GLU A 45 -6.69 17.82 -2.33
N ALA A 46 -7.05 16.56 -2.58
CA ALA A 46 -7.84 16.19 -3.74
C ALA A 46 -9.23 16.84 -3.69
N GLU A 47 -9.88 16.78 -2.53
CA GLU A 47 -11.21 17.39 -2.35
C GLU A 47 -11.18 18.90 -2.55
N ALA A 48 -10.11 19.57 -2.10
CA ALA A 48 -9.95 21.01 -2.32
C ALA A 48 -9.82 21.36 -3.80
N GLU A 49 -9.36 20.41 -4.62
CA GLU A 49 -9.24 20.56 -6.07
C GLU A 49 -10.49 20.06 -6.82
N GLY A 50 -11.52 19.63 -6.11
CA GLY A 50 -12.71 19.05 -6.71
C GLY A 50 -12.52 17.63 -7.23
N LYS A 51 -11.52 16.91 -6.69
CA LYS A 51 -11.17 15.56 -7.10
C LYS A 51 -11.35 14.57 -5.96
N SER A 52 -11.17 13.29 -6.23
CA SER A 52 -11.15 12.25 -5.20
C SER A 52 -9.72 11.83 -4.89
N VAL A 53 -9.54 11.14 -3.76
CA VAL A 53 -8.22 10.63 -3.38
C VAL A 53 -7.66 9.69 -4.46
N MET A 54 -8.52 8.99 -5.18
CA MET A 54 -8.12 8.05 -6.24
C MET A 54 -7.47 8.74 -7.44
N ASP A 55 -7.67 10.04 -7.59
CA ASP A 55 -6.98 10.83 -8.61
C ASP A 55 -5.52 11.10 -8.23
N LYS A 56 -5.20 11.03 -6.94
CA LYS A 56 -3.84 11.25 -6.44
C LYS A 56 -3.12 9.95 -6.08
N VAL A 57 -3.83 8.98 -5.52
CA VAL A 57 -3.27 7.71 -5.06
C VAL A 57 -3.86 6.57 -5.89
N ALA A 58 -3.00 5.85 -6.59
CA ALA A 58 -3.42 4.72 -7.42
C ALA A 58 -3.53 3.42 -6.63
N MET A 59 -2.68 3.24 -5.60
CA MET A 59 -2.72 2.08 -4.74
C MET A 59 -1.93 2.33 -3.45
N VAL A 60 -2.18 1.50 -2.46
CA VAL A 60 -1.40 1.46 -1.21
C VAL A 60 -0.64 0.14 -1.18
N LEU A 61 0.68 0.23 -0.97
CA LEU A 61 1.55 -0.94 -0.80
C LEU A 61 2.07 -0.88 0.63
N THR A 62 1.72 -1.84 1.46
CA THR A 62 2.06 -1.79 2.88
C THR A 62 2.73 -3.06 3.38
N ASP A 63 3.71 -2.88 4.27
CA ASP A 63 4.24 -3.96 5.09
C ASP A 63 3.17 -4.44 6.07
N LEU A 64 3.30 -5.65 6.53
CA LEU A 64 2.40 -6.24 7.50
C LEU A 64 2.76 -5.84 8.93
N GLU A 65 4.04 -5.98 9.30
CA GLU A 65 4.51 -5.69 10.64
C GLU A 65 5.18 -4.33 10.71
N MET A 66 4.50 -3.40 11.36
CA MET A 66 5.01 -2.03 11.54
C MET A 66 4.63 -1.52 12.92
N PRO A 67 5.41 -0.61 13.52
CA PRO A 67 5.02 0.03 14.76
C PRO A 67 3.85 0.99 14.53
N GLU A 68 3.20 1.40 15.59
CA GLU A 68 2.08 2.35 15.63
C GLU A 68 0.79 1.79 15.01
N MET A 69 0.85 1.35 13.74
CA MET A 69 -0.29 0.75 13.06
C MET A 69 0.23 -0.28 12.06
N ASP A 70 -0.15 -1.54 12.23
CA ASP A 70 0.28 -2.61 11.33
C ASP A 70 -0.50 -2.60 10.01
N GLY A 71 -0.05 -3.43 9.05
CA GLY A 71 -0.66 -3.48 7.72
C GLY A 71 -2.09 -4.02 7.71
N PHE A 72 -2.43 -4.93 8.61
CA PHE A 72 -3.80 -5.42 8.74
C PHE A 72 -4.74 -4.31 9.18
N THR A 73 -4.35 -3.56 10.21
CA THR A 73 -5.14 -2.45 10.73
C THR A 73 -5.29 -1.35 9.69
N LEU A 74 -4.21 -1.00 9.01
CA LEU A 74 -4.25 0.00 7.94
C LEU A 74 -5.19 -0.43 6.82
N THR A 75 -5.08 -1.67 6.36
CA THR A 75 -5.95 -2.21 5.30
C THR A 75 -7.41 -2.20 5.74
N ARG A 76 -7.69 -2.63 6.97
CA ARG A 76 -9.05 -2.64 7.50
C ARG A 76 -9.63 -1.22 7.55
N LYS A 77 -8.86 -0.24 8.00
CA LYS A 77 -9.30 1.15 8.02
C LYS A 77 -9.62 1.68 6.63
N ILE A 78 -8.76 1.38 5.66
CA ILE A 78 -8.99 1.78 4.26
C ILE A 78 -10.26 1.14 3.73
N LYS A 79 -10.39 -0.17 3.88
CA LYS A 79 -11.51 -0.92 3.32
C LYS A 79 -12.84 -0.68 4.03
N SER A 80 -12.79 -0.18 5.26
CA SER A 80 -14.00 0.18 6.03
C SER A 80 -14.46 1.60 5.76
N SER A 81 -13.69 2.40 5.06
CA SER A 81 -14.00 3.79 4.76
C SER A 81 -14.71 3.91 3.43
N ASP A 82 -15.87 4.55 3.38
CA ASP A 82 -16.57 4.82 2.13
C ASP A 82 -15.72 5.67 1.18
N LYS A 83 -14.85 6.49 1.73
CA LYS A 83 -13.96 7.37 0.96
C LYS A 83 -12.81 6.62 0.31
N TYR A 84 -12.27 5.58 0.97
CA TYR A 84 -11.04 4.90 0.57
C TYR A 84 -11.20 3.45 0.14
N LYS A 85 -12.36 2.84 0.34
CA LYS A 85 -12.54 1.38 0.15
C LYS A 85 -12.24 0.89 -1.27
N ARG A 86 -12.29 1.80 -2.26
CA ARG A 86 -12.00 1.45 -3.66
C ARG A 86 -10.52 1.48 -4.00
N LEU A 87 -9.67 2.01 -3.11
CA LEU A 87 -8.23 2.01 -3.33
C LEU A 87 -7.71 0.57 -3.28
N PRO A 88 -6.95 0.13 -4.29
CA PRO A 88 -6.27 -1.15 -4.20
C PRO A 88 -5.24 -1.12 -3.07
N VAL A 89 -5.21 -2.19 -2.28
CA VAL A 89 -4.23 -2.36 -1.19
C VAL A 89 -3.51 -3.68 -1.41
N VAL A 90 -2.20 -3.61 -1.54
CA VAL A 90 -1.33 -4.78 -1.63
C VAL A 90 -0.47 -4.85 -0.38
N ILE A 91 -0.46 -6.00 0.27
CA ILE A 91 0.39 -6.24 1.45
C ILE A 91 1.63 -7.01 1.01
N HIS A 92 2.80 -6.54 1.42
CA HIS A 92 4.04 -7.28 1.26
C HIS A 92 4.59 -7.65 2.63
N SER A 93 5.12 -8.86 2.75
CA SER A 93 5.57 -9.36 4.05
C SER A 93 6.65 -10.41 3.89
N SER A 94 7.53 -10.51 4.89
CA SER A 94 8.47 -11.62 5.00
C SER A 94 7.78 -12.88 5.53
N LEU A 95 6.58 -12.74 6.09
CA LEU A 95 5.78 -13.86 6.55
C LEU A 95 5.08 -14.52 5.37
N THR A 96 5.18 -15.84 5.27
CA THR A 96 4.55 -16.62 4.21
C THR A 96 3.69 -17.73 4.81
N GLY A 97 2.78 -18.28 4.01
CA GLY A 97 1.93 -19.39 4.40
C GLY A 97 0.45 -19.09 4.21
N ALA A 98 -0.34 -20.17 4.10
CA ALA A 98 -1.76 -20.08 3.81
C ALA A 98 -2.55 -19.29 4.86
N ALA A 99 -2.19 -19.43 6.15
CA ALA A 99 -2.87 -18.74 7.22
C ALA A 99 -2.71 -17.22 7.11
N ASN A 100 -1.52 -16.74 6.73
CA ASN A 100 -1.29 -15.32 6.52
C ASN A 100 -2.04 -14.80 5.30
N GLU A 101 -2.05 -15.57 4.22
CA GLU A 101 -2.78 -15.20 3.00
C GLU A 101 -4.27 -15.09 3.28
N ASP A 102 -4.84 -16.04 4.05
CA ASP A 102 -6.25 -16.02 4.44
C ASP A 102 -6.55 -14.78 5.28
N HIS A 103 -5.67 -14.44 6.23
CA HIS A 103 -5.85 -13.26 7.07
C HIS A 103 -5.78 -11.98 6.22
N VAL A 104 -4.84 -11.90 5.31
CA VAL A 104 -4.70 -10.76 4.38
C VAL A 104 -5.99 -10.57 3.58
N ARG A 105 -6.55 -11.65 3.05
CA ARG A 105 -7.82 -11.59 2.32
C ARG A 105 -8.98 -11.18 3.22
N SER A 106 -9.01 -11.66 4.46
CA SER A 106 -10.10 -11.36 5.38
C SER A 106 -10.23 -9.89 5.72
N VAL A 107 -9.13 -9.12 5.65
CA VAL A 107 -9.18 -7.67 5.87
C VAL A 107 -9.45 -6.88 4.60
N GLY A 108 -9.60 -7.57 3.47
CA GLY A 108 -10.00 -6.96 2.21
C GLY A 108 -8.86 -6.52 1.31
N ALA A 109 -7.63 -6.99 1.56
CA ALA A 109 -6.50 -6.66 0.70
C ALA A 109 -6.70 -7.22 -0.71
N ASP A 110 -6.24 -6.48 -1.71
CA ASP A 110 -6.39 -6.84 -3.11
C ASP A 110 -5.25 -7.73 -3.61
N GLY A 111 -4.14 -7.79 -2.87
CA GLY A 111 -3.01 -8.64 -3.23
C GLY A 111 -2.06 -8.84 -2.07
N TYR A 112 -1.20 -9.85 -2.21
CA TYR A 112 -0.19 -10.22 -1.23
C TYR A 112 1.08 -10.64 -1.96
N VAL A 113 2.22 -10.09 -1.55
CA VAL A 113 3.51 -10.34 -2.18
C VAL A 113 4.56 -10.61 -1.10
N ALA A 114 5.42 -11.60 -1.33
CA ALA A 114 6.55 -11.84 -0.45
C ALA A 114 7.57 -10.71 -0.56
N LYS A 115 8.17 -10.32 0.54
CA LYS A 115 9.25 -9.32 0.54
C LYS A 115 10.46 -9.83 -0.22
N PHE A 116 11.23 -8.89 -0.75
CA PHE A 116 12.49 -9.14 -1.47
C PHE A 116 12.32 -10.01 -2.72
N ALA A 117 11.12 -9.94 -3.33
CA ALA A 117 10.84 -10.58 -4.61
C ALA A 117 10.45 -9.51 -5.65
N PRO A 118 11.43 -8.76 -6.22
CA PRO A 118 11.12 -7.62 -7.10
C PRO A 118 10.28 -7.97 -8.32
N SER A 119 10.50 -9.15 -8.93
CA SER A 119 9.70 -9.57 -10.08
C SER A 119 8.25 -9.85 -9.69
N ASP A 120 8.02 -10.43 -8.51
CA ASP A 120 6.67 -10.67 -8.00
C ASP A 120 5.96 -9.36 -7.68
N LEU A 121 6.69 -8.41 -7.11
CA LEU A 121 6.16 -7.07 -6.84
C LEU A 121 5.78 -6.36 -8.13
N ALA A 122 6.66 -6.38 -9.13
CA ALA A 122 6.38 -5.77 -10.42
C ALA A 122 5.15 -6.38 -11.09
N ALA A 123 5.02 -7.71 -11.05
CA ALA A 123 3.87 -8.41 -11.60
C ALA A 123 2.57 -8.03 -10.88
N MET A 124 2.62 -7.92 -9.55
CA MET A 124 1.47 -7.54 -8.75
C MET A 124 1.05 -6.09 -9.04
N LEU A 125 2.01 -5.18 -9.16
CA LEU A 125 1.73 -3.79 -9.50
C LEU A 125 1.05 -3.69 -10.87
N ALA A 126 1.54 -4.44 -11.85
CA ALA A 126 0.94 -4.46 -13.19
C ALA A 126 -0.49 -4.99 -13.17
N LYS A 127 -0.77 -5.96 -12.28
CA LYS A 127 -2.10 -6.57 -12.14
C LYS A 127 -3.11 -5.65 -11.46
N VAL A 128 -2.66 -4.90 -10.45
CA VAL A 128 -3.53 -4.12 -9.56
C VAL A 128 -3.73 -2.69 -10.05
N LEU A 129 -2.68 -2.07 -10.61
CA LEU A 129 -2.77 -0.70 -11.08
C LEU A 129 -3.63 -0.60 -12.33
N PRO A 130 -4.42 0.46 -12.46
CA PRO A 130 -5.20 0.68 -13.68
C PRO A 130 -4.27 0.88 -14.88
N ALA A 131 -4.72 0.42 -16.01
CA ALA A 131 -3.96 0.50 -17.26
C ALA A 131 -3.75 1.94 -17.71
#